data_0212f36dfbf8565ccb444f7b1732d3cb
#
_entry.id   0212f36dfbf8565ccb444f7b1732d3cb
#
_cell.length_a   1.000
_cell.length_b   1.000
_cell.length_c   1.000
_cell.angle_alpha   90.00
_cell.angle_beta   90.00
_cell.angle_gamma   90.00
#
_symmetry.space_group_name_H-M   'P 1'
#
loop_
_entity.id
_entity.type
_entity.pdbx_description
1 polymer ?
#
loop_
_entity_poly.entity_id
_entity_poly.type
_entity_poly.pdbx_seq_one_letter_code
_entity_poly.pdbx_strand_id
1 'polypeptide(L)'
;MERVKEMIDYLFNFEKRIISPIWDGEKAMEFMCLGYNEFAEALNFKLCKNSDKVVGIDENELINPNNVECLSDRSLNPSTVKEELDHIDKLKKTIKVLFGGGFFGPLTVAGTLVGMQNFNKYIVKNPDFVESVMDFVTKQMIYLAKEEEKHGIDFLWIAEPVASLLSPKSFEKFCGVYLKRIFDSIKVPGFLHVCGKTLKHTNAMVKTGAKLLSIDYVTDIEKCIRIVPDDVIIMGNINPMLLKYGDKQEIINETIRINEACKNYKNFIFSTGCILPEGTPKENVELAIDTTENFKIWTNEEYIYLRNLIKALVNDDKSSETIKDEIELLKQSNEINKNLIDVAFEEIQKIRQYSKELM
;
A
#
# COMPACT_ATOMS: atom_id res chain seq x y z
N MET A 1 -2.71 -11.65 -19.41
CA MET A 1 -3.97 -11.88 -18.66
C MET A 1 -3.84 -13.05 -17.67
N GLU A 2 -3.24 -14.17 -18.05
CA GLU A 2 -3.07 -15.34 -17.18
C GLU A 2 -2.21 -15.03 -15.94
N ARG A 3 -1.03 -14.42 -16.13
CA ARG A 3 -0.11 -14.04 -15.05
C ARG A 3 -0.70 -13.01 -14.04
N VAL A 4 -1.55 -12.09 -14.53
CA VAL A 4 -2.28 -11.15 -13.65
C VAL A 4 -3.32 -11.90 -12.81
N LYS A 5 -4.02 -12.85 -13.42
CA LYS A 5 -4.98 -13.71 -12.73
C LYS A 5 -4.29 -14.58 -11.69
N GLU A 6 -3.17 -15.23 -12.05
CA GLU A 6 -2.36 -16.02 -11.12
C GLU A 6 -1.86 -15.20 -9.94
N MET A 7 -1.42 -13.96 -10.17
CA MET A 7 -0.98 -13.07 -9.10
C MET A 7 -2.14 -12.61 -8.22
N ILE A 8 -3.27 -12.25 -8.82
CA ILE A 8 -4.50 -11.93 -8.08
C ILE A 8 -4.95 -13.15 -7.27
N ASP A 9 -4.98 -14.34 -7.88
CA ASP A 9 -5.31 -15.60 -7.20
C ASP A 9 -4.30 -15.89 -6.06
N TYR A 10 -3.00 -15.62 -6.27
CA TYR A 10 -1.98 -15.71 -5.22
C TYR A 10 -2.27 -14.75 -4.06
N LEU A 11 -2.54 -13.48 -4.32
CA LEU A 11 -2.87 -12.49 -3.29
C LEU A 11 -4.18 -12.83 -2.56
N PHE A 12 -5.17 -13.40 -3.25
CA PHE A 12 -6.43 -13.85 -2.64
C PHE A 12 -6.28 -15.12 -1.81
N ASN A 13 -5.37 -16.02 -2.21
CA ASN A 13 -5.12 -17.29 -1.54
C ASN A 13 -3.97 -17.21 -0.52
N PHE A 14 -3.33 -16.04 -0.40
CA PHE A 14 -2.28 -15.84 0.59
C PHE A 14 -2.88 -15.89 1.99
N GLU A 15 -2.48 -16.88 2.77
CA GLU A 15 -3.02 -17.12 4.12
C GLU A 15 -2.82 -15.92 5.05
N LYS A 16 -1.72 -15.18 4.86
CA LYS A 16 -1.40 -13.94 5.56
C LYS A 16 -1.78 -12.74 4.68
N ARG A 17 -3.04 -12.29 4.71
CA ARG A 17 -3.54 -11.13 3.94
C ARG A 17 -3.02 -9.78 4.46
N ILE A 18 -1.74 -9.71 4.83
CA ILE A 18 -1.12 -8.52 5.39
C ILE A 18 0.09 -8.19 4.57
N ILE A 19 0.04 -7.01 3.97
CA ILE A 19 1.14 -6.47 3.20
C ILE A 19 1.54 -5.16 3.83
N SER A 20 2.73 -5.15 4.43
CA SER A 20 3.40 -3.88 4.72
C SER A 20 4.49 -3.70 3.66
N PRO A 21 4.41 -2.68 2.82
CA PRO A 21 5.40 -2.47 1.76
C PRO A 21 6.81 -2.16 2.28
N ILE A 22 7.01 -1.96 3.59
CA ILE A 22 8.27 -1.39 4.12
C ILE A 22 8.78 -2.13 5.36
N TRP A 23 8.46 -3.43 5.54
CA TRP A 23 8.87 -4.10 6.76
C TRP A 23 9.80 -5.30 6.51
N ASP A 24 10.93 -5.40 7.30
CA ASP A 24 11.81 -6.57 7.34
C ASP A 24 11.17 -7.71 8.11
N GLY A 25 10.79 -8.73 7.41
CA GLY A 25 10.18 -9.91 7.98
C GLY A 25 9.51 -10.74 6.91
N GLU A 26 8.56 -11.53 7.26
CA GLU A 26 7.81 -12.36 6.34
C GLU A 26 6.82 -11.51 5.52
N LYS A 27 7.30 -10.89 4.45
CA LYS A 27 6.53 -10.02 3.56
C LYS A 27 5.82 -10.83 2.48
N ALA A 28 4.65 -10.37 2.06
CA ALA A 28 3.98 -10.91 0.88
C ALA A 28 4.51 -10.30 -0.42
N MET A 29 5.06 -9.08 -0.36
CA MET A 29 5.69 -8.40 -1.49
C MET A 29 6.76 -7.41 -1.03
N GLU A 30 7.74 -7.19 -1.88
CA GLU A 30 8.73 -6.13 -1.77
C GLU A 30 8.77 -5.32 -3.07
N PHE A 31 9.20 -4.07 -3.00
CA PHE A 31 9.42 -3.28 -4.21
C PHE A 31 10.52 -2.24 -4.03
N MET A 32 11.15 -1.92 -5.14
CA MET A 32 12.03 -0.75 -5.29
C MET A 32 11.22 0.38 -5.92
N CYS A 33 11.47 1.61 -5.50
CA CYS A 33 10.80 2.77 -6.04
C CYS A 33 11.81 3.89 -6.26
N LEU A 34 12.04 4.24 -7.53
CA LEU A 34 12.88 5.38 -7.89
C LEU A 34 12.18 6.68 -7.47
N GLY A 35 12.82 7.45 -6.61
CA GLY A 35 12.30 8.72 -6.12
C GLY A 35 12.17 9.77 -7.21
N TYR A 36 11.36 10.81 -6.97
CA TYR A 36 11.15 11.86 -7.97
C TYR A 36 12.41 12.73 -8.21
N ASN A 37 13.26 12.92 -7.21
CA ASN A 37 14.55 13.60 -7.38
C ASN A 37 15.55 12.72 -8.11
N GLU A 38 15.63 11.45 -7.77
CA GLU A 38 16.48 10.45 -8.43
C GLU A 38 16.07 10.28 -9.90
N PHE A 39 14.76 10.33 -10.18
CA PHE A 39 14.26 10.29 -11.56
C PHE A 39 14.67 11.55 -12.34
N ALA A 40 14.62 12.73 -11.71
CA ALA A 40 15.09 13.97 -12.31
C ALA A 40 16.62 13.95 -12.56
N GLU A 41 17.39 13.41 -11.62
CA GLU A 41 18.84 13.21 -11.78
C GLU A 41 19.14 12.23 -12.92
N ALA A 42 18.37 11.15 -13.01
CA ALA A 42 18.46 10.20 -14.13
C ALA A 42 18.15 10.83 -15.50
N LEU A 43 17.37 11.91 -15.54
CA LEU A 43 17.13 12.74 -16.72
C LEU A 43 18.20 13.82 -16.92
N ASN A 44 19.32 13.74 -16.19
CA ASN A 44 20.42 14.68 -16.20
C ASN A 44 20.05 16.12 -15.76
N PHE A 45 19.07 16.27 -14.85
CA PHE A 45 18.84 17.54 -14.18
C PHE A 45 19.79 17.70 -12.99
N LYS A 46 20.31 18.90 -12.81
CA LYS A 46 21.16 19.23 -11.67
C LYS A 46 20.31 19.40 -10.43
N LEU A 47 20.69 18.71 -9.36
CA LEU A 47 20.01 18.78 -8.06
C LEU A 47 20.69 19.78 -7.13
N CYS A 48 19.89 20.53 -6.38
CA CYS A 48 20.34 21.32 -5.26
C CYS A 48 20.39 20.47 -3.98
N LYS A 49 21.45 20.64 -3.19
CA LYS A 49 21.63 20.00 -1.89
C LYS A 49 21.73 21.06 -0.80
N ASN A 50 21.07 20.81 0.32
CA ASN A 50 21.23 21.57 1.56
C ASN A 50 21.90 20.66 2.58
N SER A 51 23.16 20.95 2.95
CA SER A 51 24.04 20.01 3.65
C SER A 51 24.17 18.70 2.81
N ASP A 52 23.73 17.56 3.34
CA ASP A 52 23.80 16.27 2.66
C ASP A 52 22.45 15.81 2.07
N LYS A 53 21.40 16.66 2.16
CA LYS A 53 20.04 16.31 1.68
C LYS A 53 19.75 17.01 0.35
N VAL A 54 19.23 16.25 -0.61
CA VAL A 54 18.65 16.79 -1.84
C VAL A 54 17.37 17.55 -1.48
N VAL A 55 17.26 18.80 -1.90
CA VAL A 55 16.09 19.65 -1.67
C VAL A 55 15.26 19.90 -2.92
N GLY A 56 15.76 19.50 -4.09
CA GLY A 56 15.05 19.61 -5.35
C GLY A 56 15.99 19.85 -6.53
N ILE A 57 15.42 20.29 -7.64
CA ILE A 57 16.16 20.66 -8.86
C ILE A 57 16.72 22.09 -8.71
N ASP A 58 17.90 22.35 -9.29
CA ASP A 58 18.48 23.69 -9.39
C ASP A 58 17.48 24.63 -10.12
N GLU A 59 17.19 25.79 -9.53
CA GLU A 59 16.21 26.72 -10.07
C GLU A 59 16.50 27.14 -11.53
N ASN A 60 17.79 27.16 -11.94
CA ASN A 60 18.18 27.46 -13.29
C ASN A 60 17.91 26.34 -14.30
N GLU A 61 17.64 25.12 -13.81
CA GLU A 61 17.30 23.94 -14.62
C GLU A 61 15.79 23.72 -14.74
N LEU A 62 14.97 24.50 -14.00
CA LEU A 62 13.52 24.32 -14.01
C LEU A 62 12.94 24.55 -15.43
N ILE A 63 12.08 23.64 -15.84
CA ILE A 63 11.38 23.71 -17.11
C ILE A 63 10.24 24.74 -17.05
N ASN A 64 10.17 25.54 -18.08
CA ASN A 64 9.14 26.55 -18.26
C ASN A 64 8.78 26.68 -19.75
N PRO A 65 7.74 27.44 -20.14
CA PRO A 65 7.31 27.55 -21.53
C PRO A 65 8.37 28.08 -22.52
N ASN A 66 9.44 28.75 -22.03
CA ASN A 66 10.49 29.30 -22.90
C ASN A 66 11.66 28.33 -23.15
N ASN A 67 11.75 27.25 -22.36
CA ASN A 67 12.85 26.28 -22.47
C ASN A 67 12.37 24.82 -22.59
N VAL A 68 11.06 24.59 -22.74
CA VAL A 68 10.48 23.21 -22.80
C VAL A 68 11.06 22.36 -23.93
N GLU A 69 11.55 23.00 -24.97
CA GLU A 69 12.21 22.34 -26.14
C GLU A 69 13.46 21.56 -25.73
N CYS A 70 14.15 21.97 -24.66
CA CYS A 70 15.33 21.26 -24.17
C CYS A 70 15.01 19.83 -23.67
N LEU A 71 13.75 19.49 -23.43
CA LEU A 71 13.34 18.13 -23.08
C LEU A 71 13.58 17.15 -24.24
N SER A 72 13.57 17.62 -25.50
CA SER A 72 13.82 16.76 -26.66
C SER A 72 15.24 16.15 -26.66
N ASP A 73 16.19 16.81 -26.03
CA ASP A 73 17.58 16.40 -25.94
C ASP A 73 17.89 15.60 -24.68
N ARG A 74 16.87 15.38 -23.81
CA ARG A 74 17.02 14.64 -22.57
C ARG A 74 16.42 13.24 -22.68
N SER A 75 17.07 12.30 -22.03
CA SER A 75 16.60 10.92 -21.84
C SER A 75 17.15 10.37 -20.55
N LEU A 76 16.58 9.27 -20.07
CA LEU A 76 17.14 8.57 -18.93
C LEU A 76 18.58 8.17 -19.20
N ASN A 77 19.47 8.46 -18.26
CA ASN A 77 20.87 8.13 -18.32
C ASN A 77 21.06 6.60 -18.34
N PRO A 78 21.70 6.04 -19.35
CA PRO A 78 21.85 4.59 -19.48
C PRO A 78 22.58 3.93 -18.30
N SER A 79 23.53 4.63 -17.64
CA SER A 79 24.22 4.10 -16.46
C SER A 79 23.29 4.02 -15.25
N THR A 80 22.46 5.05 -15.01
CA THR A 80 21.48 5.03 -13.92
C THR A 80 20.43 3.95 -14.14
N VAL A 81 19.91 3.83 -15.37
CA VAL A 81 18.99 2.74 -15.71
C VAL A 81 19.63 1.37 -15.48
N LYS A 82 20.89 1.21 -15.91
CA LYS A 82 21.62 -0.05 -15.71
C LYS A 82 21.80 -0.38 -14.22
N GLU A 83 22.17 0.60 -13.40
CA GLU A 83 22.30 0.42 -11.94
C GLU A 83 20.99 -0.04 -11.30
N GLU A 84 19.85 0.56 -11.68
CA GLU A 84 18.54 0.17 -11.22
C GLU A 84 18.21 -1.28 -11.61
N LEU A 85 18.45 -1.66 -12.86
CA LEU A 85 18.20 -3.01 -13.37
C LEU A 85 19.14 -4.04 -12.73
N ASP A 86 20.41 -3.72 -12.52
CA ASP A 86 21.37 -4.58 -11.82
C ASP A 86 20.94 -4.80 -10.35
N HIS A 87 20.31 -3.80 -9.70
CA HIS A 87 19.72 -3.94 -8.37
C HIS A 87 18.51 -4.90 -8.38
N ILE A 88 17.60 -4.76 -9.35
CA ILE A 88 16.48 -5.66 -9.52
C ILE A 88 16.97 -7.11 -9.67
N ASP A 89 17.93 -7.34 -10.56
CA ASP A 89 18.51 -8.66 -10.81
C ASP A 89 19.17 -9.28 -9.56
N LYS A 90 19.79 -8.44 -8.74
CA LYS A 90 20.43 -8.86 -7.49
C LYS A 90 19.39 -9.23 -6.43
N LEU A 91 18.38 -8.37 -6.24
CA LEU A 91 17.35 -8.59 -5.22
C LEU A 91 16.48 -9.79 -5.55
N LYS A 92 16.10 -10.00 -6.79
CA LYS A 92 15.33 -11.17 -7.21
C LYS A 92 16.01 -12.53 -6.93
N LYS A 93 17.32 -12.57 -6.77
CA LYS A 93 18.04 -13.79 -6.39
C LYS A 93 17.85 -14.14 -4.92
N THR A 94 17.53 -13.17 -4.08
CA THR A 94 17.43 -13.31 -2.62
C THR A 94 16.00 -13.25 -2.11
N ILE A 95 15.13 -12.50 -2.79
CA ILE A 95 13.73 -12.30 -2.41
C ILE A 95 12.90 -13.49 -2.88
N LYS A 96 12.12 -14.08 -1.96
CA LYS A 96 11.23 -15.23 -2.21
C LYS A 96 9.74 -14.86 -2.30
N VAL A 97 9.43 -13.58 -2.20
CA VAL A 97 8.07 -13.02 -2.29
C VAL A 97 7.89 -12.28 -3.60
N LEU A 98 6.69 -11.79 -3.88
CA LEU A 98 6.44 -10.94 -5.04
C LEU A 98 7.34 -9.69 -4.96
N PHE A 99 8.03 -9.40 -6.05
CA PHE A 99 8.95 -8.28 -6.13
C PHE A 99 8.54 -7.29 -7.21
N GLY A 100 8.33 -6.03 -6.80
CA GLY A 100 7.98 -4.93 -7.71
C GLY A 100 9.13 -4.01 -8.02
N GLY A 101 9.08 -3.41 -9.20
CA GLY A 101 9.78 -2.20 -9.53
C GLY A 101 8.83 -1.01 -9.47
N GLY A 102 9.33 0.19 -9.67
CA GLY A 102 8.47 1.35 -9.78
C GLY A 102 9.14 2.69 -9.51
N PHE A 103 8.32 3.71 -9.51
CA PHE A 103 8.77 5.09 -9.40
C PHE A 103 7.65 6.01 -8.91
N PHE A 104 8.01 7.23 -8.53
CA PHE A 104 7.01 8.27 -8.34
C PHE A 104 6.35 8.62 -9.67
N GLY A 105 5.05 8.90 -9.65
CA GLY A 105 4.26 9.01 -10.85
C GLY A 105 4.51 10.26 -11.70
N PRO A 106 3.97 10.27 -12.93
CA PRO A 106 4.28 11.28 -13.93
C PRO A 106 3.90 12.70 -13.52
N LEU A 107 2.80 12.89 -12.76
CA LEU A 107 2.40 14.21 -12.27
C LEU A 107 3.40 14.76 -11.25
N THR A 108 3.85 13.91 -10.33
CA THR A 108 4.82 14.29 -9.29
C THR A 108 6.17 14.64 -9.91
N VAL A 109 6.66 13.82 -10.83
CA VAL A 109 7.94 14.08 -11.50
C VAL A 109 7.85 15.34 -12.39
N ALA A 110 6.80 15.49 -13.22
CA ALA A 110 6.62 16.68 -14.03
C ALA A 110 6.51 17.96 -13.17
N GLY A 111 5.78 17.88 -12.04
CA GLY A 111 5.72 18.97 -11.07
C GLY A 111 7.08 19.31 -10.45
N THR A 112 7.95 18.32 -10.27
CA THR A 112 9.34 18.52 -9.80
C THR A 112 10.19 19.23 -10.87
N LEU A 113 10.08 18.81 -12.15
CA LEU A 113 10.83 19.41 -13.25
C LEU A 113 10.47 20.88 -13.50
N VAL A 114 9.21 21.27 -13.26
CA VAL A 114 8.71 22.64 -13.51
C VAL A 114 8.78 23.52 -12.24
N GLY A 115 8.93 22.88 -11.09
CA GLY A 115 8.68 23.49 -9.79
C GLY A 115 7.18 23.50 -9.48
N MET A 116 6.77 22.80 -8.43
CA MET A 116 5.37 22.47 -8.11
C MET A 116 4.43 23.68 -8.10
N GLN A 117 4.88 24.83 -7.59
CA GLN A 117 4.05 26.05 -7.57
C GLN A 117 3.74 26.56 -8.98
N ASN A 118 4.73 26.55 -9.87
CA ASN A 118 4.57 26.99 -11.26
C ASN A 118 3.75 25.97 -12.05
N PHE A 119 3.99 24.67 -11.81
CA PHE A 119 3.24 23.58 -12.44
C PHE A 119 1.75 23.73 -12.18
N ASN A 120 1.34 23.95 -10.93
CA ASN A 120 -0.05 24.18 -10.57
C ASN A 120 -0.67 25.42 -11.26
N LYS A 121 0.11 26.48 -11.43
CA LYS A 121 -0.34 27.66 -12.19
C LYS A 121 -0.52 27.34 -13.68
N TYR A 122 0.40 26.56 -14.25
CA TYR A 122 0.37 26.21 -15.67
C TYR A 122 -0.73 25.21 -16.01
N ILE A 123 -1.14 24.34 -15.09
CA ILE A 123 -2.35 23.50 -15.28
C ILE A 123 -3.56 24.34 -15.74
N VAL A 124 -3.68 25.57 -15.23
CA VAL A 124 -4.79 26.47 -15.56
C VAL A 124 -4.45 27.44 -16.70
N LYS A 125 -3.23 27.99 -16.70
CA LYS A 125 -2.85 29.10 -17.59
C LYS A 125 -2.22 28.67 -18.91
N ASN A 126 -1.59 27.51 -18.94
CA ASN A 126 -0.90 26.98 -20.11
C ASN A 126 -0.94 25.43 -20.08
N PRO A 127 -2.14 24.82 -20.25
CA PRO A 127 -2.31 23.37 -20.18
C PRO A 127 -1.48 22.63 -21.25
N ASP A 128 -1.30 23.21 -22.43
CA ASP A 128 -0.52 22.58 -23.53
C ASP A 128 0.96 22.41 -23.15
N PHE A 129 1.52 23.38 -22.44
CA PHE A 129 2.87 23.26 -21.88
C PHE A 129 2.94 22.11 -20.84
N VAL A 130 1.95 22.03 -19.93
CA VAL A 130 1.89 20.95 -18.94
C VAL A 130 1.79 19.59 -19.63
N GLU A 131 0.92 19.46 -20.64
CA GLU A 131 0.75 18.23 -21.42
C GLU A 131 2.06 17.83 -22.11
N SER A 132 2.84 18.79 -22.66
CA SER A 132 4.14 18.52 -23.27
C SER A 132 5.15 17.93 -22.25
N VAL A 133 5.20 18.49 -21.05
CA VAL A 133 6.09 17.98 -19.98
C VAL A 133 5.60 16.59 -19.51
N MET A 134 4.30 16.42 -19.33
CA MET A 134 3.69 15.14 -18.94
C MET A 134 3.95 14.05 -19.98
N ASP A 135 3.83 14.37 -21.26
CA ASP A 135 4.13 13.43 -22.36
C ASP A 135 5.58 12.99 -22.35
N PHE A 136 6.51 13.93 -22.16
CA PHE A 136 7.94 13.64 -22.06
C PHE A 136 8.21 12.68 -20.89
N VAL A 137 7.78 13.04 -19.68
CA VAL A 137 8.01 12.24 -18.48
C VAL A 137 7.40 10.84 -18.63
N THR A 138 6.15 10.77 -19.11
CA THR A 138 5.47 9.49 -19.32
C THR A 138 6.19 8.58 -20.29
N LYS A 139 6.76 9.14 -21.38
CA LYS A 139 7.57 8.37 -22.34
C LYS A 139 8.81 7.74 -21.68
N GLN A 140 9.49 8.50 -20.83
CA GLN A 140 10.67 8.00 -20.10
C GLN A 140 10.26 6.92 -19.10
N MET A 141 9.13 7.08 -18.40
CA MET A 141 8.59 6.10 -17.45
C MET A 141 8.14 4.81 -18.14
N ILE A 142 7.51 4.90 -19.30
CA ILE A 142 7.16 3.72 -20.11
C ILE A 142 8.42 2.94 -20.53
N TYR A 143 9.49 3.64 -20.89
CA TYR A 143 10.75 3.00 -21.20
C TYR A 143 11.31 2.24 -19.99
N LEU A 144 11.41 2.90 -18.82
CA LEU A 144 11.93 2.28 -17.61
C LEU A 144 11.06 1.11 -17.16
N ALA A 145 9.74 1.27 -17.10
CA ALA A 145 8.81 0.21 -16.71
C ALA A 145 8.94 -1.06 -17.57
N LYS A 146 9.18 -0.89 -18.89
CA LYS A 146 9.41 -2.03 -19.79
C LYS A 146 10.77 -2.69 -19.56
N GLU A 147 11.79 -1.93 -19.22
CA GLU A 147 13.10 -2.51 -18.88
C GLU A 147 13.01 -3.27 -17.56
N GLU A 148 12.37 -2.71 -16.52
CA GLU A 148 12.13 -3.40 -15.24
C GLU A 148 11.28 -4.69 -15.44
N GLU A 149 10.25 -4.64 -16.32
CA GLU A 149 9.46 -5.83 -16.67
C GLU A 149 10.31 -6.95 -17.31
N LYS A 150 11.25 -6.59 -18.21
CA LYS A 150 12.19 -7.56 -18.81
C LYS A 150 13.13 -8.19 -17.79
N HIS A 151 13.48 -7.45 -16.73
CA HIS A 151 14.26 -7.93 -15.59
C HIS A 151 13.43 -8.69 -14.57
N GLY A 152 12.13 -8.87 -14.86
CA GLY A 152 11.26 -9.86 -14.21
C GLY A 152 10.64 -9.37 -12.90
N ILE A 153 10.33 -8.09 -12.77
CA ILE A 153 9.42 -7.63 -11.71
C ILE A 153 8.06 -8.33 -11.82
N ASP A 154 7.39 -8.53 -10.71
CA ASP A 154 6.07 -9.18 -10.65
C ASP A 154 4.94 -8.15 -10.74
N PHE A 155 5.19 -6.89 -10.37
CA PHE A 155 4.26 -5.76 -10.47
C PHE A 155 5.01 -4.44 -10.62
N LEU A 156 4.32 -3.40 -11.11
CA LEU A 156 4.85 -2.02 -11.17
C LEU A 156 4.13 -1.16 -10.12
N TRP A 157 4.87 -0.61 -9.16
CA TRP A 157 4.37 0.34 -8.16
C TRP A 157 4.54 1.78 -8.62
N ILE A 158 3.45 2.57 -8.61
CA ILE A 158 3.51 4.01 -8.85
C ILE A 158 2.91 4.77 -7.67
N ALA A 159 3.66 5.74 -7.14
CA ALA A 159 3.21 6.64 -6.08
C ALA A 159 2.99 8.06 -6.62
N GLU A 160 1.79 8.61 -6.40
CA GLU A 160 1.42 9.97 -6.83
C GLU A 160 1.01 10.84 -5.63
N PRO A 161 1.97 11.31 -4.82
CA PRO A 161 1.67 12.02 -3.57
C PRO A 161 0.90 13.33 -3.76
N VAL A 162 1.04 14.01 -4.90
CA VAL A 162 0.40 15.31 -5.13
C VAL A 162 -0.93 15.23 -5.86
N ALA A 163 -1.29 14.09 -6.39
CA ALA A 163 -2.47 13.94 -7.26
C ALA A 163 -3.81 14.18 -6.54
N SER A 164 -3.89 13.94 -5.23
CA SER A 164 -5.10 14.23 -4.44
C SER A 164 -5.43 15.72 -4.30
N LEU A 165 -4.48 16.60 -4.60
CA LEU A 165 -4.67 18.06 -4.58
C LEU A 165 -5.47 18.55 -5.80
N LEU A 166 -5.52 17.78 -6.87
CA LEU A 166 -6.29 18.11 -8.07
C LEU A 166 -7.79 17.91 -7.82
N SER A 167 -8.62 18.60 -8.62
CA SER A 167 -10.01 18.20 -8.74
C SER A 167 -10.13 16.83 -9.43
N PRO A 168 -11.20 16.04 -9.24
CA PRO A 168 -11.36 14.79 -9.95
C PRO A 168 -11.23 14.90 -11.48
N LYS A 169 -11.78 15.97 -12.07
CA LYS A 169 -11.67 16.24 -13.50
C LYS A 169 -10.23 16.57 -13.91
N SER A 170 -9.52 17.35 -13.12
CA SER A 170 -8.11 17.65 -13.38
C SER A 170 -7.22 16.42 -13.17
N PHE A 171 -7.55 15.57 -12.19
CA PHE A 171 -6.89 14.29 -12.01
C PHE A 171 -7.03 13.41 -13.27
N GLU A 172 -8.25 13.24 -13.79
CA GLU A 172 -8.47 12.45 -15.01
C GLU A 172 -7.63 13.00 -16.17
N LYS A 173 -7.62 14.32 -16.36
CA LYS A 173 -6.94 14.96 -17.50
C LYS A 173 -5.42 14.98 -17.36
N PHE A 174 -4.87 15.36 -16.20
CA PHE A 174 -3.44 15.64 -16.02
C PHE A 174 -2.66 14.55 -15.26
N CYS A 175 -3.36 13.50 -14.78
CA CYS A 175 -2.73 12.38 -14.08
C CYS A 175 -3.22 11.03 -14.62
N GLY A 176 -4.53 10.81 -14.60
CA GLY A 176 -5.13 9.51 -14.91
C GLY A 176 -4.82 8.98 -16.31
N VAL A 177 -4.88 9.84 -17.35
CA VAL A 177 -4.57 9.42 -18.73
C VAL A 177 -3.10 8.99 -18.89
N TYR A 178 -2.18 9.62 -18.17
CA TYR A 178 -0.76 9.33 -18.22
C TYR A 178 -0.42 8.04 -17.44
N LEU A 179 -1.00 7.85 -16.26
CA LEU A 179 -0.93 6.61 -15.51
C LEU A 179 -1.46 5.43 -16.34
N LYS A 180 -2.61 5.63 -17.00
CA LYS A 180 -3.19 4.62 -17.88
C LYS A 180 -2.23 4.23 -19.00
N ARG A 181 -1.58 5.19 -19.65
CA ARG A 181 -0.59 4.91 -20.72
C ARG A 181 0.57 4.08 -20.21
N ILE A 182 1.04 4.32 -18.98
CA ILE A 182 2.12 3.54 -18.37
C ILE A 182 1.61 2.11 -18.10
N PHE A 183 0.49 1.94 -17.41
CA PHE A 183 -0.05 0.62 -17.09
C PHE A 183 -0.44 -0.20 -18.32
N ASP A 184 -1.00 0.42 -19.36
CA ASP A 184 -1.32 -0.23 -20.63
C ASP A 184 -0.05 -0.67 -21.41
N SER A 185 1.12 -0.12 -21.10
CA SER A 185 2.36 -0.40 -21.82
C SER A 185 3.11 -1.64 -21.35
N ILE A 186 2.72 -2.21 -20.21
CA ILE A 186 3.34 -3.35 -19.52
C ILE A 186 2.36 -4.51 -19.40
N LYS A 187 2.87 -5.71 -19.10
CA LYS A 187 2.07 -6.93 -18.92
C LYS A 187 1.88 -7.29 -17.46
N VAL A 188 2.83 -6.87 -16.59
CA VAL A 188 2.68 -7.02 -15.16
C VAL A 188 1.62 -6.07 -14.62
N PRO A 189 0.92 -6.41 -13.53
CA PRO A 189 -0.10 -5.52 -12.98
C PRO A 189 0.50 -4.23 -12.43
N GLY A 190 -0.19 -3.12 -12.68
CA GLY A 190 0.12 -1.83 -12.09
C GLY A 190 -0.54 -1.65 -10.73
N PHE A 191 0.22 -1.14 -9.76
CA PHE A 191 -0.23 -0.78 -8.43
C PHE A 191 -0.10 0.73 -8.25
N LEU A 192 -1.13 1.36 -7.72
CA LEU A 192 -1.19 2.82 -7.58
C LEU A 192 -1.42 3.24 -6.13
N HIS A 193 -0.51 4.04 -5.60
CA HIS A 193 -0.72 4.78 -4.35
C HIS A 193 -0.91 6.26 -4.62
N VAL A 194 -1.96 6.84 -4.05
CA VAL A 194 -2.18 8.30 -4.05
C VAL A 194 -2.35 8.75 -2.61
N CYS A 195 -1.40 9.57 -2.12
CA CYS A 195 -1.49 10.11 -0.77
C CYS A 195 -2.67 11.07 -0.59
N GLY A 196 -3.20 11.15 0.63
CA GLY A 196 -4.22 12.13 1.01
C GLY A 196 -5.65 11.66 0.76
N LYS A 197 -6.59 12.62 0.75
CA LYS A 197 -8.04 12.34 0.66
C LYS A 197 -8.47 11.99 -0.76
N THR A 198 -8.48 10.71 -1.09
CA THR A 198 -8.70 10.21 -2.45
C THR A 198 -10.12 9.67 -2.73
N LEU A 199 -11.04 9.68 -1.76
CA LEU A 199 -12.39 9.14 -1.97
C LEU A 199 -13.06 9.67 -3.25
N LYS A 200 -12.98 10.97 -3.50
CA LYS A 200 -13.54 11.60 -4.71
C LYS A 200 -12.81 11.25 -6.01
N HIS A 201 -11.60 10.69 -5.90
CA HIS A 201 -10.76 10.29 -7.04
C HIS A 201 -10.84 8.79 -7.33
N THR A 202 -11.46 7.99 -6.45
CA THR A 202 -11.43 6.52 -6.51
C THR A 202 -11.85 5.99 -7.89
N ASN A 203 -12.94 6.50 -8.47
CA ASN A 203 -13.35 6.11 -9.82
C ASN A 203 -12.30 6.47 -10.89
N ALA A 204 -11.64 7.62 -10.76
CA ALA A 204 -10.61 8.03 -11.70
C ALA A 204 -9.34 7.18 -11.53
N MET A 205 -9.00 6.78 -10.30
CA MET A 205 -7.92 5.85 -10.01
C MET A 205 -8.19 4.47 -10.63
N VAL A 206 -9.40 3.94 -10.51
CA VAL A 206 -9.80 2.68 -11.18
C VAL A 206 -9.63 2.77 -12.70
N LYS A 207 -10.03 3.89 -13.32
CA LYS A 207 -9.90 4.10 -14.77
C LYS A 207 -8.46 4.14 -15.29
N THR A 208 -7.46 4.29 -14.41
CA THR A 208 -6.05 4.20 -14.81
C THR A 208 -5.63 2.80 -15.26
N GLY A 209 -6.42 1.77 -14.92
CA GLY A 209 -6.10 0.38 -15.20
C GLY A 209 -5.24 -0.29 -14.12
N ALA A 210 -4.92 0.41 -13.03
CA ALA A 210 -4.26 -0.19 -11.87
C ALA A 210 -5.07 -1.36 -11.32
N LYS A 211 -4.39 -2.45 -10.97
CA LYS A 211 -5.00 -3.67 -10.41
C LYS A 211 -5.00 -3.70 -8.89
N LEU A 212 -4.22 -2.82 -8.26
CA LEU A 212 -4.25 -2.56 -6.83
C LEU A 212 -4.21 -1.06 -6.57
N LEU A 213 -5.11 -0.59 -5.70
CA LEU A 213 -5.15 0.78 -5.21
C LEU A 213 -4.78 0.80 -3.72
N SER A 214 -3.65 1.41 -3.41
CA SER A 214 -3.22 1.66 -2.02
C SER A 214 -3.84 2.96 -1.53
N ILE A 215 -4.64 2.86 -0.47
CA ILE A 215 -5.48 3.94 0.04
C ILE A 215 -4.84 4.56 1.29
N ASP A 216 -4.65 5.88 1.26
CA ASP A 216 -4.12 6.64 2.37
C ASP A 216 -5.07 6.60 3.59
N TYR A 217 -4.49 6.61 4.80
CA TYR A 217 -5.22 6.51 6.08
C TYR A 217 -6.23 7.64 6.33
N VAL A 218 -6.06 8.80 5.68
CA VAL A 218 -7.02 9.93 5.78
C VAL A 218 -8.25 9.76 4.90
N THR A 219 -8.31 8.70 4.12
CA THR A 219 -9.42 8.36 3.23
C THR A 219 -10.28 7.26 3.86
N ASP A 220 -11.60 7.43 3.78
CA ASP A 220 -12.57 6.45 4.24
C ASP A 220 -12.54 5.20 3.35
N ILE A 221 -11.86 4.15 3.83
CA ILE A 221 -11.67 2.91 3.08
C ILE A 221 -12.97 2.15 2.86
N GLU A 222 -13.91 2.23 3.81
CA GLU A 222 -15.23 1.60 3.69
C GLU A 222 -16.01 2.16 2.51
N LYS A 223 -15.93 3.47 2.29
CA LYS A 223 -16.57 4.11 1.13
C LYS A 223 -15.81 3.82 -0.16
N CYS A 224 -14.48 3.76 -0.12
CA CYS A 224 -13.68 3.43 -1.29
C CYS A 224 -13.98 2.03 -1.80
N ILE A 225 -14.00 1.02 -0.92
CA ILE A 225 -14.16 -0.38 -1.33
C ILE A 225 -15.53 -0.65 -1.96
N ARG A 226 -16.57 0.12 -1.60
CA ARG A 226 -17.91 0.02 -2.21
C ARG A 226 -17.96 0.55 -3.65
N ILE A 227 -16.98 1.34 -4.07
CA ILE A 227 -16.91 1.97 -5.39
C ILE A 227 -16.05 1.15 -6.34
N VAL A 228 -15.05 0.45 -5.80
CA VAL A 228 -14.04 -0.26 -6.58
C VAL A 228 -14.60 -1.60 -7.07
N PRO A 229 -14.39 -1.95 -8.36
CA PRO A 229 -14.79 -3.25 -8.89
C PRO A 229 -14.07 -4.42 -8.21
N ASP A 230 -14.69 -5.59 -8.21
CA ASP A 230 -14.17 -6.80 -7.56
C ASP A 230 -12.82 -7.30 -8.15
N ASP A 231 -12.49 -6.89 -9.38
CA ASP A 231 -11.23 -7.23 -10.06
C ASP A 231 -10.09 -6.24 -9.79
N VAL A 232 -10.32 -5.26 -8.90
CA VAL A 232 -9.31 -4.30 -8.42
C VAL A 232 -9.16 -4.44 -6.92
N ILE A 233 -7.94 -4.67 -6.47
CA ILE A 233 -7.63 -4.84 -5.04
C ILE A 233 -7.58 -3.46 -4.37
N ILE A 234 -8.18 -3.35 -3.19
CA ILE A 234 -8.00 -2.24 -2.25
C ILE A 234 -7.01 -2.67 -1.17
N MET A 235 -5.96 -1.89 -0.97
CA MET A 235 -4.96 -2.11 0.08
C MET A 235 -4.89 -0.91 1.01
N GLY A 236 -4.86 -1.17 2.30
CA GLY A 236 -4.74 -0.12 3.35
C GLY A 236 -5.52 -0.47 4.61
N ASN A 237 -5.77 0.47 5.54
CA ASN A 237 -5.23 1.84 5.52
C ASN A 237 -5.00 2.32 6.96
N ILE A 238 -4.39 1.45 7.81
CA ILE A 238 -4.09 1.87 9.18
C ILE A 238 -3.15 3.09 9.18
N ASN A 239 -3.41 4.03 10.09
CA ASN A 239 -2.60 5.25 10.21
C ASN A 239 -1.16 4.91 10.66
N PRO A 240 -0.12 5.23 9.84
CA PRO A 240 1.27 4.99 10.21
C PRO A 240 1.71 5.72 11.49
N MET A 241 1.13 6.88 11.77
CA MET A 241 1.43 7.63 13.00
C MET A 241 0.84 6.97 14.24
N LEU A 242 -0.31 6.27 14.10
CA LEU A 242 -0.87 5.45 15.15
C LEU A 242 0.06 4.27 15.47
N LEU A 243 0.61 3.62 14.46
CA LEU A 243 1.59 2.54 14.66
C LEU A 243 2.89 3.04 15.32
N LYS A 244 3.27 4.30 15.09
CA LYS A 244 4.46 4.86 15.71
C LYS A 244 4.25 5.33 17.15
N TYR A 245 3.13 5.98 17.45
CA TYR A 245 2.94 6.72 18.70
C TYR A 245 1.72 6.27 19.50
N GLY A 246 0.82 5.46 18.93
CA GLY A 246 -0.40 4.99 19.59
C GLY A 246 -0.13 3.92 20.63
N ASP A 247 -1.04 3.79 21.57
CA ASP A 247 -1.03 2.68 22.50
C ASP A 247 -1.55 1.38 21.85
N LYS A 248 -1.33 0.25 22.52
CA LYS A 248 -1.73 -1.06 22.01
C LYS A 248 -3.23 -1.18 21.77
N GLN A 249 -4.04 -0.59 22.65
CA GLN A 249 -5.50 -0.68 22.54
C GLN A 249 -6.02 0.15 21.36
N GLU A 250 -5.44 1.33 21.12
CA GLU A 250 -5.77 2.16 19.96
C GLU A 250 -5.46 1.44 18.64
N ILE A 251 -4.28 0.78 18.57
CA ILE A 251 -3.86 -0.01 17.40
C ILE A 251 -4.82 -1.17 17.15
N ILE A 252 -5.16 -1.95 18.19
CA ILE A 252 -6.12 -3.05 18.10
C ILE A 252 -7.48 -2.55 17.62
N ASN A 253 -8.01 -1.49 18.25
CA ASN A 253 -9.34 -0.96 17.92
C ASN A 253 -9.42 -0.48 16.47
N GLU A 254 -8.41 0.24 15.99
CA GLU A 254 -8.38 0.74 14.62
C GLU A 254 -8.20 -0.39 13.61
N THR A 255 -7.36 -1.38 13.92
CA THR A 255 -7.19 -2.58 13.09
C THR A 255 -8.50 -3.35 12.95
N ILE A 256 -9.22 -3.58 14.06
CA ILE A 256 -10.53 -4.23 14.05
C ILE A 256 -11.53 -3.41 13.23
N ARG A 257 -11.57 -2.08 13.40
CA ARG A 257 -12.47 -1.19 12.66
C ARG A 257 -12.28 -1.32 11.15
N ILE A 258 -11.03 -1.31 10.68
CA ILE A 258 -10.71 -1.42 9.24
C ILE A 258 -11.12 -2.79 8.71
N ASN A 259 -10.76 -3.87 9.42
CA ASN A 259 -11.10 -5.22 9.00
C ASN A 259 -12.63 -5.45 9.00
N GLU A 260 -13.35 -4.93 10.00
CA GLU A 260 -14.82 -5.00 10.08
C GLU A 260 -15.49 -4.29 8.89
N ALA A 261 -15.00 -3.10 8.53
CA ALA A 261 -15.49 -2.33 7.39
C ALA A 261 -15.31 -3.08 6.05
N CYS A 262 -14.27 -3.91 5.95
CA CYS A 262 -13.88 -4.57 4.72
C CYS A 262 -14.13 -6.09 4.70
N LYS A 263 -14.67 -6.70 5.76
CA LYS A 263 -14.80 -8.17 5.90
C LYS A 263 -15.58 -8.88 4.79
N ASN A 264 -16.54 -8.20 4.17
CA ASN A 264 -17.39 -8.76 3.12
C ASN A 264 -16.78 -8.65 1.72
N TYR A 265 -15.60 -8.04 1.59
CA TYR A 265 -14.94 -7.79 0.30
C TYR A 265 -13.72 -8.71 0.15
N LYS A 266 -13.73 -9.54 -0.90
CA LYS A 266 -12.62 -10.47 -1.19
C LYS A 266 -11.38 -9.77 -1.73
N ASN A 267 -11.56 -8.58 -2.32
CA ASN A 267 -10.53 -7.76 -2.92
C ASN A 267 -9.90 -6.76 -1.93
N PHE A 268 -9.94 -7.05 -0.63
CA PHE A 268 -9.32 -6.22 0.41
C PHE A 268 -8.04 -6.85 0.96
N ILE A 269 -7.02 -6.01 1.13
CA ILE A 269 -5.77 -6.35 1.81
C ILE A 269 -5.52 -5.30 2.90
N PHE A 270 -5.39 -5.76 4.15
CA PHE A 270 -4.99 -4.88 5.25
C PHE A 270 -3.52 -4.44 5.09
N SER A 271 -3.26 -3.15 5.23
CA SER A 271 -1.91 -2.57 5.14
C SER A 271 -1.86 -1.20 5.84
N THR A 272 -0.67 -0.60 5.89
CA THR A 272 -0.54 0.80 6.27
C THR A 272 -1.12 1.73 5.20
N GLY A 273 -1.69 2.85 5.62
CA GLY A 273 -2.26 3.84 4.69
C GLY A 273 -1.22 4.70 3.97
N CYS A 274 0.02 4.67 4.42
CA CYS A 274 1.16 5.36 3.81
C CYS A 274 2.47 4.76 4.38
N ILE A 275 3.63 5.31 4.00
CA ILE A 275 4.95 4.92 4.48
C ILE A 275 5.02 4.98 6.00
N LEU A 276 5.58 3.95 6.61
CA LEU A 276 5.87 3.94 8.05
C LEU A 276 6.97 4.96 8.38
N PRO A 277 6.76 5.83 9.39
CA PRO A 277 7.82 6.71 9.86
C PRO A 277 9.02 5.94 10.41
N GLU A 278 10.22 6.44 10.16
CA GLU A 278 11.44 5.87 10.74
C GLU A 278 11.33 5.75 12.27
N GLY A 279 11.78 4.62 12.82
CA GLY A 279 11.68 4.31 14.25
C GLY A 279 10.27 3.95 14.73
N THR A 280 9.37 3.51 13.84
CA THR A 280 8.11 2.86 14.24
C THR A 280 8.43 1.56 14.98
N PRO A 281 7.88 1.34 16.22
CA PRO A 281 8.13 0.12 16.98
C PRO A 281 7.66 -1.12 16.22
N LYS A 282 8.51 -2.13 16.16
CA LYS A 282 8.24 -3.40 15.47
C LYS A 282 7.04 -4.11 16.06
N GLU A 283 6.98 -4.13 17.36
CA GLU A 283 5.91 -4.73 18.15
C GLU A 283 4.53 -4.12 17.87
N ASN A 284 4.44 -2.85 17.50
CA ASN A 284 3.19 -2.22 17.15
C ASN A 284 2.70 -2.64 15.75
N VAL A 285 3.63 -2.85 14.83
CA VAL A 285 3.31 -3.38 13.48
C VAL A 285 2.88 -4.83 13.59
N GLU A 286 3.64 -5.65 14.34
CA GLU A 286 3.31 -7.05 14.60
C GLU A 286 1.93 -7.18 15.28
N LEU A 287 1.62 -6.30 16.24
CA LEU A 287 0.32 -6.27 16.90
C LEU A 287 -0.84 -6.03 15.92
N ALA A 288 -0.69 -5.10 14.96
CA ALA A 288 -1.71 -4.87 13.94
C ALA A 288 -1.86 -6.08 13.01
N ILE A 289 -0.75 -6.74 12.68
CA ILE A 289 -0.71 -7.97 11.89
C ILE A 289 -1.46 -9.08 12.62
N ASP A 290 -1.05 -9.40 13.84
CA ASP A 290 -1.67 -10.45 14.66
C ASP A 290 -3.17 -10.18 14.87
N THR A 291 -3.53 -8.92 15.10
CA THR A 291 -4.95 -8.53 15.25
C THR A 291 -5.74 -8.81 13.97
N THR A 292 -5.17 -8.54 12.79
CA THR A 292 -5.83 -8.82 11.50
C THR A 292 -5.93 -10.32 11.24
N GLU A 293 -4.90 -11.10 11.54
CA GLU A 293 -4.92 -12.56 11.38
C GLU A 293 -5.97 -13.19 12.29
N ASN A 294 -6.02 -12.75 13.54
CA ASN A 294 -6.99 -13.25 14.52
C ASN A 294 -8.42 -12.74 14.22
N PHE A 295 -8.58 -11.58 13.55
CA PHE A 295 -9.89 -11.03 13.21
C PHE A 295 -10.76 -12.00 12.41
N LYS A 296 -10.19 -12.79 11.51
CA LYS A 296 -10.91 -13.82 10.75
C LYS A 296 -11.44 -14.94 11.63
N ILE A 297 -10.69 -15.28 12.67
CA ILE A 297 -11.11 -16.27 13.67
C ILE A 297 -12.25 -15.67 14.48
N TRP A 298 -12.13 -14.41 14.91
CA TRP A 298 -13.12 -13.72 15.75
C TRP A 298 -14.46 -13.45 15.07
N THR A 299 -14.50 -13.36 13.75
CA THR A 299 -15.74 -13.18 12.97
C THR A 299 -16.36 -14.48 12.48
N ASN A 300 -15.72 -15.62 12.73
CA ASN A 300 -16.32 -16.92 12.46
C ASN A 300 -17.46 -17.16 13.46
N GLU A 301 -18.67 -17.47 12.97
CA GLU A 301 -19.85 -17.71 13.82
C GLU A 301 -19.60 -18.79 14.87
N GLU A 302 -18.87 -19.84 14.50
CA GLU A 302 -18.46 -20.93 15.38
C GLU A 302 -17.55 -20.43 16.52
N TYR A 303 -16.59 -19.54 16.20
CA TYR A 303 -15.72 -18.93 17.21
C TYR A 303 -16.50 -17.99 18.14
N ILE A 304 -17.40 -17.17 17.62
CA ILE A 304 -18.26 -16.29 18.42
C ILE A 304 -19.11 -17.11 19.39
N TYR A 305 -19.68 -18.20 18.93
CA TYR A 305 -20.44 -19.13 19.76
C TYR A 305 -19.56 -19.72 20.87
N LEU A 306 -18.40 -20.26 20.52
CA LEU A 306 -17.42 -20.83 21.47
C LEU A 306 -16.93 -19.81 22.49
N ARG A 307 -16.58 -18.62 22.05
CA ARG A 307 -16.14 -17.52 22.93
C ARG A 307 -17.20 -17.15 23.95
N ASN A 308 -18.46 -17.05 23.53
CA ASN A 308 -19.56 -16.76 24.43
C ASN A 308 -19.81 -17.92 25.43
N LEU A 309 -19.70 -19.16 24.99
CA LEU A 309 -19.81 -20.34 25.83
C LEU A 309 -18.68 -20.41 26.87
N ILE A 310 -17.44 -20.26 26.44
CA ILE A 310 -16.26 -20.23 27.33
C ILE A 310 -16.35 -19.05 28.30
N LYS A 311 -16.77 -17.87 27.83
CA LYS A 311 -16.98 -16.70 28.69
C LYS A 311 -18.07 -16.95 29.78
N ALA A 312 -19.13 -17.62 29.42
CA ALA A 312 -20.14 -18.03 30.39
C ALA A 312 -19.59 -19.01 31.44
N LEU A 313 -18.84 -20.03 31.01
CA LEU A 313 -18.17 -20.98 31.90
C LEU A 313 -17.16 -20.31 32.84
N VAL A 314 -16.40 -19.33 32.33
CA VAL A 314 -15.41 -18.58 33.10
C VAL A 314 -16.02 -17.62 34.11
N ASN A 315 -17.23 -17.08 33.86
CA ASN A 315 -17.92 -16.14 34.76
C ASN A 315 -18.74 -16.85 35.87
N ASP A 316 -18.92 -18.18 35.79
CA ASP A 316 -19.81 -18.97 36.65
C ASP A 316 -19.12 -19.42 37.97
N ASP A 317 -18.12 -18.73 38.47
CA ASP A 317 -17.32 -19.05 39.69
C ASP A 317 -16.78 -20.49 39.75
N LYS A 318 -16.72 -21.19 38.62
CA LYS A 318 -16.22 -22.54 38.52
C LYS A 318 -14.71 -22.58 38.76
N SER A 319 -14.21 -23.66 39.33
CA SER A 319 -12.79 -23.86 39.50
C SER A 319 -12.06 -23.94 38.12
N SER A 320 -10.81 -23.53 38.07
CA SER A 320 -10.00 -23.63 36.84
C SER A 320 -9.92 -25.07 36.30
N GLU A 321 -10.08 -26.06 37.15
CA GLU A 321 -10.01 -27.48 36.82
C GLU A 321 -11.33 -27.92 36.13
N THR A 322 -12.49 -27.52 36.67
CA THR A 322 -13.80 -27.76 36.07
C THR A 322 -13.94 -27.13 34.69
N ILE A 323 -13.38 -25.93 34.51
CA ILE A 323 -13.41 -25.23 33.22
C ILE A 323 -12.54 -25.97 32.19
N LYS A 324 -11.37 -26.49 32.59
CA LYS A 324 -10.53 -27.31 31.73
C LYS A 324 -11.20 -28.59 31.26
N ASP A 325 -11.87 -29.26 32.16
CA ASP A 325 -12.58 -30.51 31.87
C ASP A 325 -13.73 -30.27 30.88
N GLU A 326 -14.50 -29.19 31.05
CA GLU A 326 -15.57 -28.82 30.12
C GLU A 326 -15.04 -28.41 28.74
N ILE A 327 -13.88 -27.73 28.68
CA ILE A 327 -13.21 -27.40 27.43
C ILE A 327 -12.68 -28.65 26.72
N GLU A 328 -12.12 -29.61 27.46
CA GLU A 328 -11.70 -30.88 26.87
C GLU A 328 -12.87 -31.69 26.33
N LEU A 329 -14.05 -31.64 27.00
CA LEU A 329 -15.28 -32.22 26.50
C LEU A 329 -15.75 -31.58 25.19
N LEU A 330 -15.66 -30.23 25.07
CA LEU A 330 -15.96 -29.51 23.85
C LEU A 330 -14.98 -29.89 22.69
N LYS A 331 -13.70 -30.09 22.99
CA LYS A 331 -12.71 -30.59 22.03
C LYS A 331 -12.99 -32.00 21.50
N GLN A 332 -13.66 -32.80 22.31
CA GLN A 332 -14.05 -34.18 21.93
C GLN A 332 -15.31 -34.22 21.08
N SER A 333 -16.14 -33.17 21.10
CA SER A 333 -17.28 -33.07 20.18
C SER A 333 -16.74 -32.82 18.77
N ASN A 334 -17.02 -33.72 17.84
CA ASN A 334 -16.54 -33.59 16.43
C ASN A 334 -17.19 -32.42 15.65
N GLU A 335 -18.01 -31.61 16.30
CA GLU A 335 -18.76 -30.52 15.68
C GLU A 335 -18.04 -29.18 15.70
N ILE A 336 -16.93 -29.04 16.46
CA ILE A 336 -16.27 -27.75 16.67
C ILE A 336 -14.77 -27.86 16.37
N ASN A 337 -14.24 -26.87 15.65
CA ASN A 337 -12.82 -26.82 15.32
C ASN A 337 -11.95 -26.63 16.59
N LYS A 338 -11.12 -27.64 16.91
CA LYS A 338 -10.27 -27.67 18.10
C LYS A 338 -9.35 -26.45 18.24
N ASN A 339 -8.81 -25.96 17.11
CA ASN A 339 -7.94 -24.78 17.12
C ASN A 339 -8.69 -23.50 17.55
N LEU A 340 -9.99 -23.38 17.19
CA LEU A 340 -10.81 -22.24 17.62
C LEU A 340 -11.10 -22.26 19.12
N ILE A 341 -11.23 -23.44 19.71
CA ILE A 341 -11.42 -23.60 21.16
C ILE A 341 -10.18 -23.13 21.92
N ASP A 342 -8.99 -23.54 21.46
CA ASP A 342 -7.73 -23.16 22.09
C ASP A 342 -7.52 -21.65 22.04
N VAL A 343 -7.72 -21.03 20.87
CA VAL A 343 -7.61 -19.57 20.69
C VAL A 343 -8.60 -18.82 21.59
N ALA A 344 -9.88 -19.25 21.63
CA ALA A 344 -10.89 -18.62 22.47
C ALA A 344 -10.55 -18.71 23.96
N PHE A 345 -10.01 -19.85 24.39
CA PHE A 345 -9.61 -20.07 25.79
C PHE A 345 -8.41 -19.21 26.19
N GLU A 346 -7.37 -19.13 25.34
CA GLU A 346 -6.20 -18.28 25.59
C GLU A 346 -6.58 -16.81 25.71
N GLU A 347 -7.46 -16.31 24.81
CA GLU A 347 -7.95 -14.94 24.85
C GLU A 347 -8.64 -14.62 26.18
N ILE A 348 -9.52 -15.50 26.65
CA ILE A 348 -10.25 -15.31 27.92
C ILE A 348 -9.29 -15.38 29.13
N GLN A 349 -8.28 -16.22 29.09
CA GLN A 349 -7.26 -16.25 30.15
C GLN A 349 -6.46 -14.95 30.19
N LYS A 350 -6.09 -14.40 29.07
CA LYS A 350 -5.44 -13.06 28.99
C LYS A 350 -6.33 -11.97 29.60
N ILE A 351 -7.62 -11.93 29.27
CA ILE A 351 -8.58 -10.97 29.84
C ILE A 351 -8.69 -11.13 31.37
N ARG A 352 -8.71 -12.36 31.90
CA ARG A 352 -8.74 -12.63 33.36
C ARG A 352 -7.45 -12.18 34.07
N GLN A 353 -6.31 -12.35 33.43
CA GLN A 353 -5.05 -11.90 34.00
C GLN A 353 -5.01 -10.37 34.10
N TYR A 354 -5.40 -9.66 33.03
CA TYR A 354 -5.52 -8.19 33.05
C TYR A 354 -6.51 -7.66 34.10
N SER A 355 -7.64 -8.32 34.29
CA SER A 355 -8.61 -7.89 35.30
C SER A 355 -8.09 -8.07 36.73
N LYS A 356 -7.18 -9.04 36.98
CA LYS A 356 -6.55 -9.24 38.30
C LYS A 356 -5.39 -8.27 38.57
N GLU A 357 -4.76 -7.74 37.51
CA GLU A 357 -3.67 -6.77 37.65
C GLU A 357 -4.19 -5.33 37.83
N LEU A 358 -5.49 -5.10 37.52
CA LEU A 358 -6.17 -3.81 37.70
C LEU A 358 -6.97 -3.68 39.01
N MET A 359 -7.07 -4.73 39.82
CA MET A 359 -7.63 -4.75 41.16
C MET A 359 -6.54 -4.80 42.24
#